data_356452a1e57808b6c60ecb8e07a626ec
#
_entry.id   356452a1e57808b6c60ecb8e07a626ec
#
_cell.length_a   1.000
_cell.length_b   1.000
_cell.length_c   1.000
_cell.angle_alpha   90.00
_cell.angle_beta   90.00
_cell.angle_gamma   90.00
#
_symmetry.space_group_name_H-M   'P 1'
#
loop_
_entity.id
_entity.type
_entity.pdbx_description
1 polymer ?
#
loop_
_entity_poly.entity_id
_entity_poly.type
_entity_poly.pdbx_seq_one_letter_code
_entity_poly.pdbx_strand_id
1 'polypeptide(L)' 'MNIFIVGEVVYLIIFKEIPFGIKIDSRDFASVMHFLFEKLEFN' A
#
# COMPACT_ATOMS: atom_id res chain seq x y z
N MET A 1 -3.11 10.23 -2.78
CA MET A 1 -3.21 8.88 -2.23
C MET A 1 -1.84 8.45 -1.72
N ASN A 2 -1.83 7.89 -0.55
CA ASN A 2 -0.59 7.39 0.05
C ASN A 2 -0.73 5.91 0.31
N ILE A 3 0.37 5.18 0.14
CA ILE A 3 0.41 3.75 0.37
C ILE A 3 1.57 3.45 1.29
N PHE A 4 1.30 2.75 2.37
CA PHE A 4 2.31 2.37 3.34
C PHE A 4 2.27 0.88 3.53
N ILE A 5 3.45 0.26 3.58
CA ILE A 5 3.56 -1.18 3.84
C ILE A 5 4.37 -1.35 5.11
N VAL A 6 3.77 -1.99 6.10
CA VAL A 6 4.43 -2.24 7.38
C VAL A 6 4.34 -3.73 7.64
N GLY A 7 5.46 -4.44 7.45
CA GLY A 7 5.43 -5.88 7.59
C GLY A 7 4.49 -6.51 6.59
N GLU A 8 3.42 -7.11 7.08
CA GLU A 8 2.43 -7.77 6.23
C GLU A 8 1.15 -6.97 6.11
N VAL A 9 1.18 -5.71 6.54
CA VAL A 9 -0.01 -4.88 6.53
C VAL A 9 0.18 -3.74 5.54
N VAL A 10 -0.83 -3.51 4.71
CA VAL A 10 -0.80 -2.45 3.72
C VAL A 10 -1.86 -1.43 4.11
N TYR A 11 -1.47 -0.17 4.13
CA TYR A 11 -2.38 0.94 4.43
C TYR A 11 -2.53 1.79 3.18
N LEU A 12 -3.77 2.02 2.78
CA LEU A 12 -4.09 2.91 1.67
C LEU A 12 -4.82 4.10 2.24
N ILE A 13 -4.30 5.29 2.01
CA ILE A 13 -4.91 6.51 2.53
C ILE A 13 -5.22 7.42 1.35
N ILE A 14 -6.46 7.80 1.24
CA ILE A 14 -6.94 8.64 0.14
C ILE A 14 -7.42 9.95 0.72
N PHE A 15 -6.82 11.05 0.22
CA PHE A 15 -7.20 12.39 0.64
C PHE A 15 -7.94 13.06 -0.49
N LYS A 16 -9.22 13.23 -0.30
CA LYS A 16 -10.06 13.97 -1.22
C LYS A 16 -11.00 14.81 -0.38
N GLU A 17 -12.21 14.98 -0.87
CA GLU A 17 -13.19 15.73 -0.09
C GLU A 17 -13.44 15.06 1.25
N ILE A 18 -13.51 13.75 1.23
CA ILE A 18 -13.68 12.96 2.45
C ILE A 18 -12.49 12.02 2.54
N PRO A 19 -11.56 12.29 3.46
CA PRO A 19 -10.41 11.39 3.61
C PRO A 19 -10.86 10.07 4.19
N PHE A 20 -10.29 9.00 3.67
CA PHE A 20 -10.53 7.69 4.26
C PHE A 20 -9.34 6.80 4.01
N GLY A 21 -9.24 5.76 4.83
CA GLY A 21 -8.13 4.84 4.74
C GLY A 21 -8.61 3.41 4.78
N ILE A 22 -7.81 2.52 4.20
CA ILE A 22 -8.08 1.10 4.19
C ILE A 22 -6.85 0.39 4.73
N LYS A 23 -7.07 -0.53 5.65
CA LYS A 23 -6.01 -1.36 6.18
C LYS A 23 -6.24 -2.77 5.68
N ILE A 24 -5.22 -3.34 5.04
CA ILE A 24 -5.30 -4.69 4.51
C ILE A 24 -4.23 -5.52 5.20
N ASP A 25 -4.66 -6.46 6.02
CA ASP A 25 -3.75 -7.31 6.77
C ASP A 25 -3.67 -8.65 6.04
N SER A 26 -2.77 -8.75 5.07
CA SER A 26 -2.63 -9.92 4.24
C SER A 26 -1.20 -10.05 3.78
N ARG A 27 -0.58 -11.16 4.13
CA ARG A 27 0.80 -11.41 3.70
C ARG A 27 0.88 -11.46 2.17
N ASP A 28 -0.07 -12.13 1.55
CA ASP A 28 -0.04 -12.28 0.10
C ASP A 28 -0.19 -10.95 -0.60
N PHE A 29 -1.11 -10.13 -0.11
CA PHE A 29 -1.31 -8.82 -0.71
C PHE A 29 -0.08 -7.95 -0.50
N ALA A 30 0.51 -8.00 0.68
CA ALA A 30 1.71 -7.21 0.95
C ALA A 30 2.86 -7.65 0.05
N SER A 31 2.99 -8.95 -0.20
CA SER A 31 4.02 -9.46 -1.10
C SER A 31 3.83 -8.91 -2.51
N VAL A 32 2.60 -8.90 -2.98
CA VAL A 32 2.30 -8.37 -4.30
C VAL A 32 2.66 -6.89 -4.37
N MET A 33 2.32 -6.13 -3.34
CA MET A 33 2.62 -4.71 -3.33
C MET A 33 4.11 -4.45 -3.29
N HIS A 34 4.85 -5.23 -2.52
CA HIS A 34 6.31 -5.11 -2.51
C HIS A 34 6.88 -5.36 -3.89
N PHE A 35 6.39 -6.39 -4.56
CA PHE A 35 6.85 -6.70 -5.90
C PHE A 35 6.57 -5.56 -6.87
N LEU A 36 5.37 -5.01 -6.80
CA LEU A 36 5.00 -3.92 -7.70
C LEU A 36 5.84 -2.67 -7.43
N PHE A 37 6.11 -2.38 -6.16
CA PHE A 37 6.90 -1.21 -5.82
C PHE A 37 8.31 -1.35 -6.33
N GLU A 38 8.88 -2.55 -6.28
CA GLU A 38 10.21 -2.77 -6.84
C GLU A 38 10.21 -2.55 -8.34
N LYS A 39 9.15 -2.97 -9.02
CA LYS A 39 9.07 -2.80 -10.46
C LYS A 39 8.89 -1.33 -10.84
N LEU A 40 8.22 -0.57 -10.01
CA LEU A 40 7.99 0.84 -10.29
C LEU A 40 9.18 1.71 -9.96
N GLU A 41 10.15 1.17 -9.29
CA GLU A 41 11.32 1.93 -8.91
C GLU A 41 12.28 1.93 -10.07
N PHE A 42 12.52 3.09 -10.61
CA PHE A 42 13.51 3.17 -11.61
C PHE A 42 14.40 4.25 -11.30
N ASN A 43 15.17 4.16 -11.38
CA ASN A 43 16.06 5.04 -11.13
C ASN A 43 16.80 5.29 -11.69
#